data_046dbfd7278f2e7d05daa222f4d69010
#
_entry.id   046dbfd7278f2e7d05daa222f4d69010
#
_cell.length_a   1.000
_cell.length_b   1.000
_cell.length_c   1.000
_cell.angle_alpha   90.00
_cell.angle_beta   90.00
_cell.angle_gamma   90.00
#
_symmetry.space_group_name_H-M   'P 1'
#
loop_
_entity.id
_entity.type
_entity.pdbx_description
1 polymer ?
#
loop_
_entity_poly.entity_id
_entity_poly.type
_entity_poly.pdbx_seq_one_letter_code
_entity_poly.pdbx_strand_id
1 'polypeptide(L)'
;MAAAGIDVVSTYVFWNHHEEREGEWDFSGNRNVRRFVELCARHGLHVIVRLGPFCHGEVRNGGLPDWLYGKSYEVRSLDAGFLDAVRGLYAHIAQQLRGLYFKDGGPIIAAQVDNEYMASSAPWEMTTGISREWVPSGHDGAGYLERLRDIAIEEGIDPPMFTCTGWQSPVPDDMLPLWGGYAYRPWLFYDGVGAEGMTEHPATDEYRYRRLHGSSTSDGFDPPYDPDSRPYACCEMGGGMFNSYDYRFVLPKRSVDAMANIKLGSG
;
A
#
# COMPACT_ATOMS: atom_id res chain seq x y z
N MET A 1 19.72 4.15 -3.85
CA MET A 1 19.09 3.02 -3.14
C MET A 1 20.10 1.90 -2.92
N ALA A 2 20.60 1.19 -3.92
CA ALA A 2 21.56 0.08 -3.73
C ALA A 2 22.78 0.45 -2.88
N ALA A 3 23.42 1.61 -3.11
CA ALA A 3 24.54 2.09 -2.30
C ALA A 3 24.20 2.34 -0.81
N ALA A 4 22.93 2.41 -0.47
CA ALA A 4 22.43 2.54 0.91
C ALA A 4 22.02 1.18 1.53
N GLY A 5 22.34 0.07 0.87
CA GLY A 5 22.01 -1.28 1.35
C GLY A 5 20.55 -1.68 1.18
N ILE A 6 19.84 -1.06 0.24
CA ILE A 6 18.48 -1.45 -0.11
C ILE A 6 18.56 -2.59 -1.13
N ASP A 7 17.85 -3.69 -0.88
CA ASP A 7 17.79 -4.87 -1.76
C ASP A 7 16.46 -4.96 -2.52
N VAL A 8 15.38 -4.42 -1.94
CA VAL A 8 14.03 -4.49 -2.50
C VAL A 8 13.43 -3.09 -2.59
N VAL A 9 12.82 -2.78 -3.72
CA VAL A 9 12.05 -1.55 -3.94
C VAL A 9 10.59 -1.91 -4.10
N SER A 10 9.74 -1.33 -3.26
CA SER A 10 8.29 -1.37 -3.45
C SER A 10 7.84 -0.12 -4.19
N THR A 11 7.13 -0.26 -5.30
CA THR A 11 6.68 0.86 -6.12
C THR A 11 5.19 0.76 -6.44
N TYR A 12 4.53 1.92 -6.44
CA TYR A 12 3.13 2.01 -6.84
C TYR A 12 2.98 2.11 -8.36
N VAL A 13 1.85 1.60 -8.86
CA VAL A 13 1.31 1.95 -10.17
C VAL A 13 -0.01 2.66 -9.92
N PHE A 14 0.03 3.98 -9.79
CA PHE A 14 -1.17 4.77 -9.54
C PHE A 14 -2.03 4.85 -10.80
N TRP A 15 -3.23 4.33 -10.74
CA TRP A 15 -4.14 4.29 -11.88
C TRP A 15 -4.40 5.68 -12.47
N ASN A 16 -4.71 6.68 -11.63
CA ASN A 16 -4.94 8.06 -12.04
C ASN A 16 -3.73 8.74 -12.72
N HIS A 17 -2.53 8.15 -12.55
CA HIS A 17 -1.31 8.66 -13.19
C HIS A 17 -1.10 8.07 -14.58
N HIS A 18 -1.64 6.90 -14.85
CA HIS A 18 -1.48 6.17 -16.11
C HIS A 18 -2.70 6.26 -17.03
N GLU A 19 -3.89 6.49 -16.49
CA GLU A 19 -5.15 6.69 -17.20
C GLU A 19 -5.89 7.89 -16.60
N GLU A 20 -5.34 9.10 -16.82
CA GLU A 20 -5.93 10.34 -16.33
C GLU A 20 -7.30 10.61 -16.98
N ARG A 21 -7.47 10.19 -18.23
CA ARG A 21 -8.74 10.18 -18.95
C ARG A 21 -9.08 8.77 -19.36
N GLU A 22 -10.34 8.42 -19.26
CA GLU A 22 -10.85 7.10 -19.61
C GLU A 22 -10.40 6.66 -21.00
N GLY A 23 -9.73 5.52 -21.09
CA GLY A 23 -9.22 4.95 -22.35
C GLY A 23 -7.89 5.54 -22.84
N GLU A 24 -7.36 6.60 -22.22
CA GLU A 24 -6.10 7.21 -22.61
C GLU A 24 -4.96 6.77 -21.68
N TRP A 25 -4.21 5.76 -22.08
CA TRP A 25 -3.12 5.20 -21.29
C TRP A 25 -1.76 5.80 -21.61
N ASP A 26 -0.99 6.15 -20.56
CA ASP A 26 0.35 6.68 -20.70
C ASP A 26 1.36 5.97 -19.78
N PHE A 27 2.29 5.25 -20.37
CA PHE A 27 3.45 4.63 -19.73
C PHE A 27 4.77 5.18 -20.29
N SER A 28 4.78 6.40 -20.77
CA SER A 28 5.96 7.07 -21.34
C SER A 28 6.70 7.95 -20.32
N GLY A 29 7.88 8.37 -20.66
CA GLY A 29 8.67 9.31 -19.87
C GLY A 29 8.87 8.85 -18.41
N ASN A 30 8.46 9.68 -17.46
CA ASN A 30 8.52 9.38 -16.03
C ASN A 30 7.42 8.43 -15.53
N ARG A 31 6.47 8.10 -16.41
CA ARG A 31 5.40 7.11 -16.16
C ARG A 31 5.81 5.71 -16.65
N ASN A 32 7.02 5.51 -17.12
CA ASN A 32 7.49 4.25 -17.70
C ASN A 32 7.86 3.24 -16.61
N VAL A 33 6.86 2.45 -16.18
CA VAL A 33 7.00 1.41 -15.15
C VAL A 33 8.01 0.34 -15.58
N ARG A 34 7.94 -0.12 -16.84
CA ARG A 34 8.89 -1.11 -17.39
C ARG A 34 10.32 -0.64 -17.24
N ARG A 35 10.60 0.59 -17.68
CA ARG A 35 11.94 1.18 -17.61
C ARG A 35 12.44 1.29 -16.18
N PHE A 36 11.56 1.64 -15.23
CA PHE A 36 11.89 1.70 -13.82
C PHE A 36 12.31 0.33 -13.28
N VAL A 37 11.53 -0.70 -13.58
CA VAL A 37 11.82 -2.08 -13.15
C VAL A 37 13.14 -2.59 -13.77
N GLU A 38 13.39 -2.32 -15.04
CA GLU A 38 14.65 -2.65 -15.72
C GLU A 38 15.85 -1.92 -15.10
N LEU A 39 15.67 -0.69 -14.65
CA LEU A 39 16.71 0.05 -13.93
C LEU A 39 17.00 -0.57 -12.56
N CYS A 40 15.96 -1.00 -11.83
CA CYS A 40 16.14 -1.73 -10.57
C CYS A 40 16.98 -3.00 -10.81
N ALA A 41 16.67 -3.79 -11.83
CA ALA A 41 17.43 -4.99 -12.18
C ALA A 41 18.91 -4.69 -12.44
N ARG A 42 19.22 -3.63 -13.21
CA ARG A 42 20.61 -3.25 -13.50
C ARG A 42 21.40 -2.87 -12.26
N HIS A 43 20.73 -2.43 -11.22
CA HIS A 43 21.35 -2.08 -9.94
C HIS A 43 21.27 -3.19 -8.90
N GLY A 44 20.86 -4.40 -9.29
CA GLY A 44 20.76 -5.56 -8.41
C GLY A 44 19.62 -5.46 -7.38
N LEU A 45 18.59 -4.65 -7.66
CA LEU A 45 17.45 -4.48 -6.79
C LEU A 45 16.29 -5.37 -7.24
N HIS A 46 15.63 -6.02 -6.29
CA HIS A 46 14.34 -6.66 -6.51
C HIS A 46 13.21 -5.65 -6.43
N VAL A 47 12.04 -6.01 -6.96
CA VAL A 47 10.89 -5.12 -7.03
C VAL A 47 9.63 -5.81 -6.53
N ILE A 48 8.86 -5.12 -5.72
CA ILE A 48 7.46 -5.42 -5.41
C ILE A 48 6.62 -4.37 -6.14
N VAL A 49 5.68 -4.80 -6.98
CA VAL A 49 4.81 -3.89 -7.72
C VAL A 49 3.46 -3.80 -7.01
N ARG A 50 3.05 -2.60 -6.62
CA ARG A 50 1.75 -2.36 -5.99
C ARG A 50 0.76 -1.96 -7.08
N LEU A 51 -0.13 -2.90 -7.42
CA LEU A 51 -1.01 -2.84 -8.59
C LEU A 51 -2.22 -1.91 -8.40
N GLY A 52 -2.56 -1.60 -7.15
CA GLY A 52 -3.87 -1.01 -6.87
C GLY A 52 -5.00 -2.05 -6.98
N PRO A 53 -6.22 -1.64 -7.35
CA PRO A 53 -6.64 -0.35 -7.92
C PRO A 53 -6.55 0.84 -6.97
N PHE A 54 -6.84 0.64 -5.67
CA PHE A 54 -6.63 1.63 -4.63
C PHE A 54 -5.24 1.41 -4.01
N CYS A 55 -4.44 2.47 -4.00
CA CYS A 55 -3.06 2.42 -3.50
C CYS A 55 -2.88 3.16 -2.17
N HIS A 56 -3.85 3.98 -1.74
CA HIS A 56 -3.70 4.97 -0.70
C HIS A 56 -2.57 5.97 -1.04
N GLY A 57 -1.35 5.75 -0.58
CA GLY A 57 -0.11 6.41 -1.00
C GLY A 57 -0.10 7.93 -0.87
N GLU A 58 -0.99 8.51 -0.04
CA GLU A 58 -1.20 9.95 0.13
C GLU A 58 -1.36 10.69 -1.20
N VAL A 59 -1.99 10.04 -2.15
CA VAL A 59 -2.31 10.62 -3.46
C VAL A 59 -3.81 10.82 -3.62
N ARG A 60 -4.18 11.69 -4.54
CA ARG A 60 -5.57 11.99 -4.86
C ARG A 60 -6.35 10.72 -5.14
N ASN A 61 -7.53 10.62 -4.54
CA ASN A 61 -8.44 9.47 -4.63
C ASN A 61 -7.80 8.12 -4.27
N GLY A 62 -6.68 8.10 -3.53
CA GLY A 62 -5.92 6.89 -3.28
C GLY A 62 -5.36 6.23 -4.53
N GLY A 63 -5.23 6.98 -5.63
CA GLY A 63 -4.75 6.50 -6.93
C GLY A 63 -5.85 6.17 -7.93
N LEU A 64 -7.13 6.19 -7.54
CA LEU A 64 -8.24 5.99 -8.47
C LEU A 64 -8.42 7.21 -9.39
N PRO A 65 -8.66 7.04 -10.70
CA PRO A 65 -8.86 8.15 -11.60
C PRO A 65 -10.22 8.83 -11.42
N ASP A 66 -10.26 10.14 -11.68
CA ASP A 66 -11.45 10.96 -11.51
C ASP A 66 -12.62 10.54 -12.37
N TRP A 67 -12.37 9.96 -13.53
CA TRP A 67 -13.42 9.53 -14.45
C TRP A 67 -14.27 8.36 -13.89
N LEU A 68 -13.81 7.69 -12.83
CA LEU A 68 -14.62 6.71 -12.10
C LEU A 68 -15.75 7.38 -11.30
N TYR A 69 -15.59 8.66 -10.94
CA TYR A 69 -16.63 9.40 -10.24
C TYR A 69 -17.88 9.54 -11.09
N GLY A 70 -19.02 9.22 -10.52
CA GLY A 70 -20.31 9.29 -11.21
C GLY A 70 -20.62 8.12 -12.15
N LYS A 71 -19.79 7.10 -12.19
CA LYS A 71 -20.14 5.82 -12.85
C LYS A 71 -21.31 5.15 -12.10
N SER A 72 -22.03 4.29 -12.81
CA SER A 72 -23.21 3.58 -12.27
C SER A 72 -22.85 2.38 -11.37
N TYR A 73 -21.58 2.09 -11.22
CA TYR A 73 -21.06 1.02 -10.38
C TYR A 73 -20.33 1.56 -9.15
N GLU A 74 -20.32 0.78 -8.11
CA GLU A 74 -19.58 1.11 -6.89
C GLU A 74 -18.10 0.80 -7.06
N VAL A 75 -17.23 1.78 -6.78
CA VAL A 75 -15.77 1.57 -6.79
C VAL A 75 -15.34 0.81 -5.55
N ARG A 76 -14.23 0.07 -5.68
CA ARG A 76 -13.65 -0.71 -4.58
C ARG A 76 -14.61 -1.76 -4.01
N SER A 77 -15.37 -2.40 -4.92
CA SER A 77 -16.37 -3.42 -4.60
C SER A 77 -16.33 -4.57 -5.60
N LEU A 78 -17.16 -5.58 -5.37
CA LEU A 78 -17.42 -6.69 -6.30
C LEU A 78 -18.36 -6.32 -7.45
N ASP A 79 -18.70 -5.04 -7.63
CA ASP A 79 -19.50 -4.61 -8.77
C ASP A 79 -18.79 -4.95 -10.08
N ALA A 80 -19.51 -5.61 -10.98
CA ALA A 80 -18.98 -6.09 -12.25
C ALA A 80 -18.38 -4.96 -13.11
N GLY A 81 -19.02 -3.78 -13.12
CA GLY A 81 -18.52 -2.64 -13.87
C GLY A 81 -17.19 -2.11 -13.34
N PHE A 82 -17.00 -2.11 -12.02
CA PHE A 82 -15.73 -1.76 -11.42
C PHE A 82 -14.66 -2.82 -11.70
N LEU A 83 -15.00 -4.09 -11.56
CA LEU A 83 -14.05 -5.19 -11.83
C LEU A 83 -13.63 -5.23 -13.30
N ASP A 84 -14.51 -4.90 -14.24
CA ASP A 84 -14.15 -4.77 -15.66
C ASP A 84 -13.17 -3.62 -15.91
N ALA A 85 -13.36 -2.49 -15.24
CA ALA A 85 -12.42 -1.38 -15.29
C ALA A 85 -11.05 -1.75 -14.68
N VAL A 86 -11.04 -2.46 -13.56
CA VAL A 86 -9.80 -3.00 -12.96
C VAL A 86 -9.09 -3.98 -13.89
N ARG A 87 -9.84 -4.83 -14.60
CA ARG A 87 -9.27 -5.72 -15.61
C ARG A 87 -8.51 -4.93 -16.68
N GLY A 88 -9.07 -3.82 -17.15
CA GLY A 88 -8.38 -2.91 -18.06
C GLY A 88 -7.06 -2.38 -17.48
N LEU A 89 -7.05 -1.94 -16.23
CA LEU A 89 -5.84 -1.52 -15.52
C LEU A 89 -4.80 -2.64 -15.50
N TYR A 90 -5.18 -3.83 -15.03
CA TYR A 90 -4.24 -4.95 -14.87
C TYR A 90 -3.72 -5.46 -16.21
N ALA A 91 -4.52 -5.46 -17.27
CA ALA A 91 -4.07 -5.79 -18.62
C ALA A 91 -2.95 -4.86 -19.10
N HIS A 92 -3.10 -3.55 -18.88
CA HIS A 92 -2.08 -2.57 -19.26
C HIS A 92 -0.81 -2.68 -18.39
N ILE A 93 -0.95 -2.91 -17.10
CA ILE A 93 0.19 -3.17 -16.21
C ILE A 93 0.90 -4.46 -16.65
N ALA A 94 0.18 -5.54 -16.93
CA ALA A 94 0.74 -6.81 -17.37
C ALA A 94 1.60 -6.66 -18.65
N GLN A 95 1.18 -5.83 -19.58
CA GLN A 95 1.96 -5.52 -20.78
C GLN A 95 3.32 -4.89 -20.44
N GLN A 96 3.35 -3.99 -19.44
CA GLN A 96 4.60 -3.37 -18.98
C GLN A 96 5.51 -4.34 -18.26
N LEU A 97 4.96 -5.30 -17.51
CA LEU A 97 5.68 -6.21 -16.64
C LEU A 97 6.10 -7.54 -17.31
N ARG A 98 5.62 -7.81 -18.51
CA ARG A 98 5.89 -9.07 -19.23
C ARG A 98 7.39 -9.38 -19.34
N GLY A 99 7.79 -10.58 -18.86
CA GLY A 99 9.17 -11.05 -18.86
C GLY A 99 10.06 -10.44 -17.80
N LEU A 100 9.49 -9.68 -16.84
CA LEU A 100 10.23 -9.06 -15.73
C LEU A 100 9.99 -9.74 -14.39
N TYR A 101 9.21 -10.82 -14.35
CA TYR A 101 8.98 -11.59 -13.13
C TYR A 101 10.21 -12.44 -12.77
N PHE A 102 10.38 -12.71 -11.48
CA PHE A 102 11.51 -13.49 -10.98
C PHE A 102 11.59 -14.88 -11.61
N LYS A 103 10.46 -15.54 -11.85
CA LYS A 103 10.39 -16.81 -12.56
C LYS A 103 10.95 -16.76 -14.00
N ASP A 104 10.94 -15.58 -14.62
CA ASP A 104 11.45 -15.32 -15.97
C ASP A 104 12.88 -14.74 -15.95
N GLY A 105 13.51 -14.69 -14.77
CA GLY A 105 14.84 -14.09 -14.59
C GLY A 105 14.82 -12.57 -14.36
N GLY A 106 13.65 -11.96 -14.19
CA GLY A 106 13.47 -10.53 -13.89
C GLY A 106 13.54 -10.21 -12.40
N PRO A 107 13.44 -8.93 -12.03
CA PRO A 107 13.58 -8.48 -10.65
C PRO A 107 12.29 -8.52 -9.85
N ILE A 108 11.11 -8.73 -10.47
CA ILE A 108 9.81 -8.67 -9.77
C ILE A 108 9.61 -9.94 -8.96
N ILE A 109 9.66 -9.82 -7.64
CA ILE A 109 9.52 -10.92 -6.69
C ILE A 109 8.12 -11.07 -6.12
N ALA A 110 7.31 -9.99 -6.15
CA ALA A 110 5.95 -10.00 -5.63
C ALA A 110 5.10 -8.87 -6.24
N ALA A 111 3.79 -8.98 -6.07
CA ALA A 111 2.85 -7.91 -6.35
C ALA A 111 1.89 -7.70 -5.17
N GLN A 112 1.43 -6.46 -4.98
CA GLN A 112 0.41 -6.13 -3.98
C GLN A 112 -0.87 -5.71 -4.67
N VAL A 113 -2.00 -6.25 -4.21
CA VAL A 113 -3.34 -5.84 -4.63
C VAL A 113 -4.01 -5.03 -3.53
N ASP A 114 -4.69 -3.95 -3.92
CA ASP A 114 -5.35 -2.98 -3.05
C ASP A 114 -4.45 -2.51 -1.88
N ASN A 115 -4.97 -1.71 -0.98
CA ASN A 115 -4.26 -1.25 0.21
C ASN A 115 -5.24 -0.97 1.33
N GLU A 116 -5.04 -1.62 2.48
CA GLU A 116 -5.88 -1.43 3.68
C GLU A 116 -7.38 -1.52 3.37
N TYR A 117 -7.76 -2.52 2.59
CA TYR A 117 -9.16 -2.74 2.23
C TYR A 117 -10.01 -2.93 3.48
N MET A 118 -11.17 -2.28 3.52
CA MET A 118 -12.08 -2.18 4.68
C MET A 118 -11.52 -1.40 5.89
N ALA A 119 -10.30 -0.86 5.80
CA ALA A 119 -9.70 -0.08 6.89
C ALA A 119 -9.46 1.38 6.51
N SER A 120 -9.15 1.67 5.26
CA SER A 120 -8.89 3.05 4.82
C SER A 120 -9.65 3.44 3.57
N SER A 121 -9.95 4.72 3.48
CA SER A 121 -10.49 5.42 2.32
C SER A 121 -9.49 6.49 1.86
N ALA A 122 -9.86 7.37 0.93
CA ALA A 122 -8.99 8.45 0.47
C ALA A 122 -9.21 9.74 1.30
N PRO A 123 -8.54 9.93 2.44
CA PRO A 123 -8.76 11.07 3.32
C PRO A 123 -8.14 12.38 2.79
N TRP A 124 -7.31 12.32 1.78
CA TRP A 124 -6.47 13.41 1.27
C TRP A 124 -7.18 14.42 0.39
N GLU A 125 -8.45 14.19 0.12
CA GLU A 125 -9.29 15.01 -0.76
C GLU A 125 -9.88 16.26 -0.11
N MET A 126 -9.62 16.48 1.16
CA MET A 126 -10.17 17.62 1.91
C MET A 126 -9.83 18.99 1.33
N THR A 127 -8.76 19.07 0.55
CA THR A 127 -8.27 20.33 0.00
C THR A 127 -8.97 20.75 -1.28
N THR A 128 -9.66 19.83 -1.96
CA THR A 128 -10.28 20.09 -3.27
C THR A 128 -11.78 20.31 -3.20
N GLY A 129 -12.39 20.14 -2.01
CA GLY A 129 -13.84 20.24 -1.83
C GLY A 129 -14.63 19.06 -2.42
N ILE A 130 -13.96 18.05 -2.95
CA ILE A 130 -14.61 16.81 -3.38
C ILE A 130 -14.86 15.96 -2.14
N SER A 131 -16.05 15.39 -2.05
CA SER A 131 -16.42 14.53 -0.93
C SER A 131 -15.52 13.29 -0.87
N ARG A 132 -15.04 12.94 0.32
CA ARG A 132 -14.31 11.70 0.58
C ARG A 132 -15.17 10.45 0.37
N GLU A 133 -16.47 10.64 0.29
CA GLU A 133 -17.45 9.56 0.33
C GLU A 133 -17.51 8.75 -0.97
N TRP A 134 -16.98 9.27 -2.08
CA TRP A 134 -17.00 8.53 -3.31
C TRP A 134 -15.94 7.42 -3.43
N VAL A 135 -14.90 7.47 -2.59
CA VAL A 135 -13.91 6.40 -2.48
C VAL A 135 -14.10 5.67 -1.15
N PRO A 136 -14.95 4.64 -1.11
CA PRO A 136 -15.23 3.91 0.12
C PRO A 136 -14.01 3.10 0.58
N SER A 137 -14.01 2.70 1.85
CA SER A 137 -13.03 1.74 2.37
C SER A 137 -13.29 0.31 1.89
N GLY A 138 -14.49 0.03 1.35
CA GLY A 138 -14.92 -1.29 0.91
C GLY A 138 -15.71 -2.06 1.97
N HIS A 139 -16.41 -3.11 1.55
CA HIS A 139 -17.28 -3.90 2.44
C HIS A 139 -17.43 -5.37 2.04
N ASP A 140 -16.77 -5.83 0.98
CA ASP A 140 -16.98 -7.18 0.40
C ASP A 140 -16.03 -8.26 0.99
N GLY A 141 -15.32 -7.92 2.06
CA GLY A 141 -14.48 -8.89 2.76
C GLY A 141 -13.31 -9.41 1.91
N ALA A 142 -12.85 -10.61 2.24
CA ALA A 142 -11.74 -11.27 1.54
C ALA A 142 -12.05 -11.53 0.06
N GLY A 143 -13.33 -11.78 -0.28
CA GLY A 143 -13.74 -12.10 -1.65
C GLY A 143 -13.41 -11.05 -2.68
N TYR A 144 -13.39 -9.77 -2.30
CA TYR A 144 -12.92 -8.71 -3.19
C TYR A 144 -11.43 -8.84 -3.52
N LEU A 145 -10.59 -9.07 -2.52
CA LEU A 145 -9.15 -9.22 -2.71
C LEU A 145 -8.82 -10.48 -3.51
N GLU A 146 -9.55 -11.58 -3.25
CA GLU A 146 -9.45 -12.81 -4.05
C GLU A 146 -9.79 -12.54 -5.52
N ARG A 147 -10.85 -11.79 -5.76
CA ARG A 147 -11.24 -11.45 -7.13
C ARG A 147 -10.22 -10.56 -7.83
N LEU A 148 -9.63 -9.59 -7.14
CA LEU A 148 -8.53 -8.78 -7.68
C LEU A 148 -7.33 -9.66 -8.06
N ARG A 149 -6.92 -10.58 -7.17
CA ARG A 149 -5.86 -11.54 -7.45
C ARG A 149 -6.17 -12.37 -8.69
N ASP A 150 -7.38 -12.91 -8.79
CA ASP A 150 -7.79 -13.74 -9.92
C ASP A 150 -7.72 -12.96 -11.23
N ILE A 151 -8.21 -11.72 -11.25
CA ILE A 151 -8.09 -10.84 -12.42
C ILE A 151 -6.61 -10.59 -12.76
N ALA A 152 -5.76 -10.34 -11.77
CA ALA A 152 -4.34 -10.14 -12.02
C ALA A 152 -3.69 -11.37 -12.69
N ILE A 153 -4.00 -12.58 -12.19
CA ILE A 153 -3.53 -13.83 -12.74
C ILE A 153 -4.08 -14.06 -14.16
N GLU A 154 -5.37 -13.82 -14.39
CA GLU A 154 -6.02 -13.92 -15.70
C GLU A 154 -5.34 -13.01 -16.73
N GLU A 155 -4.88 -11.82 -16.32
CA GLU A 155 -4.17 -10.87 -17.19
C GLU A 155 -2.65 -11.15 -17.29
N GLY A 156 -2.15 -12.17 -16.58
CA GLY A 156 -0.74 -12.61 -16.67
C GLY A 156 0.19 -11.96 -15.63
N ILE A 157 -0.36 -11.42 -14.54
CA ILE A 157 0.39 -10.97 -13.38
C ILE A 157 0.29 -12.06 -12.31
N ASP A 158 1.31 -12.88 -12.17
CA ASP A 158 1.27 -14.08 -11.32
C ASP A 158 2.50 -14.30 -10.41
N PRO A 159 3.18 -13.27 -9.92
CA PRO A 159 4.15 -13.46 -8.84
C PRO A 159 3.40 -13.72 -7.52
N PRO A 160 4.09 -14.12 -6.44
CA PRO A 160 3.49 -14.15 -5.11
C PRO A 160 2.77 -12.85 -4.80
N MET A 161 1.54 -12.94 -4.29
CA MET A 161 0.71 -11.77 -4.06
C MET A 161 0.60 -11.43 -2.58
N PHE A 162 0.61 -10.12 -2.32
CA PHE A 162 0.41 -9.52 -1.02
C PHE A 162 -0.84 -8.66 -1.01
N THR A 163 -1.37 -8.42 0.18
CA THR A 163 -2.23 -7.28 0.46
C THR A 163 -1.70 -6.52 1.66
N CYS A 164 -1.78 -5.21 1.64
CA CYS A 164 -1.48 -4.41 2.82
C CYS A 164 -2.65 -4.50 3.79
N THR A 165 -2.36 -4.95 5.00
CA THR A 165 -3.35 -5.03 6.05
C THR A 165 -3.37 -3.74 6.85
N GLY A 166 -4.40 -2.93 6.69
CA GLY A 166 -4.78 -2.01 7.74
C GLY A 166 -5.47 -2.82 8.84
N TRP A 167 -5.29 -2.43 10.04
CA TRP A 167 -5.77 -2.98 11.32
C TRP A 167 -6.82 -4.10 11.26
N GLN A 168 -7.89 -3.96 10.49
CA GLN A 168 -8.99 -4.93 10.37
C GLN A 168 -9.17 -5.45 8.95
N SER A 169 -8.23 -5.15 8.08
CA SER A 169 -8.32 -5.59 6.69
C SER A 169 -8.37 -7.10 6.58
N PRO A 170 -9.24 -7.65 5.75
CA PRO A 170 -9.26 -9.09 5.51
C PRO A 170 -7.99 -9.51 4.80
N VAL A 171 -7.53 -10.73 5.08
CA VAL A 171 -6.40 -11.35 4.38
C VAL A 171 -6.83 -12.69 3.86
N PRO A 172 -6.97 -12.88 2.53
CA PRO A 172 -7.22 -14.18 1.94
C PRO A 172 -6.15 -15.21 2.34
N ASP A 173 -6.56 -16.47 2.46
CA ASP A 173 -5.69 -17.54 2.96
C ASP A 173 -4.44 -17.79 2.11
N ASP A 174 -4.53 -17.51 0.82
CA ASP A 174 -3.46 -17.71 -0.16
C ASP A 174 -2.71 -16.43 -0.53
N MET A 175 -2.94 -15.34 0.22
CA MET A 175 -2.19 -14.10 0.10
C MET A 175 -1.33 -13.87 1.33
N LEU A 176 -0.18 -13.26 1.12
CA LEU A 176 0.69 -12.84 2.22
C LEU A 176 0.26 -11.46 2.74
N PRO A 177 0.16 -11.28 4.05
CA PRO A 177 -0.09 -9.97 4.63
C PRO A 177 1.18 -9.11 4.61
N LEU A 178 1.03 -7.84 4.28
CA LEU A 178 2.03 -6.83 4.57
C LEU A 178 1.54 -5.94 5.71
N TRP A 179 2.30 -5.90 6.78
CA TRP A 179 1.93 -5.16 7.98
C TRP A 179 2.38 -3.71 7.95
N GLY A 180 1.64 -2.84 8.60
CA GLY A 180 2.16 -1.54 9.01
C GLY A 180 2.98 -1.70 10.30
N GLY A 181 4.21 -1.25 10.28
CA GLY A 181 5.13 -1.28 11.42
C GLY A 181 5.40 0.13 11.94
N TYR A 182 4.44 0.73 12.65
CA TYR A 182 4.65 2.05 13.23
C TYR A 182 5.15 1.93 14.66
N ALA A 183 6.33 2.44 14.93
CA ALA A 183 6.83 2.60 16.30
C ALA A 183 6.05 3.68 17.07
N TYR A 184 5.16 4.37 16.41
CA TYR A 184 4.43 5.52 16.92
C TYR A 184 3.14 5.72 16.13
N ARG A 185 2.04 6.05 16.81
CA ARG A 185 0.72 6.27 16.20
C ARG A 185 0.51 7.72 15.77
N PRO A 186 0.77 8.10 14.53
CA PRO A 186 0.58 9.48 14.11
C PRO A 186 -0.88 9.94 14.14
N TRP A 187 -1.83 9.04 13.93
CA TRP A 187 -3.27 9.34 13.88
C TRP A 187 -3.91 9.60 15.24
N LEU A 188 -3.30 9.26 16.37
CA LEU A 188 -3.81 9.64 17.71
C LEU A 188 -3.94 11.13 17.89
N PHE A 189 -3.27 11.93 17.09
CA PHE A 189 -3.37 13.39 17.12
C PHE A 189 -4.65 13.93 16.51
N TYR A 190 -5.32 13.15 15.68
CA TYR A 190 -6.58 13.55 15.08
C TYR A 190 -7.76 13.47 16.07
N ASP A 191 -7.61 12.70 17.14
CA ASP A 191 -8.63 12.51 18.16
C ASP A 191 -8.55 13.53 19.31
N GLY A 192 -7.83 14.65 19.13
CA GLY A 192 -7.75 15.71 20.13
C GLY A 192 -6.93 15.37 21.36
N VAL A 193 -6.15 14.30 21.32
CA VAL A 193 -5.07 14.09 22.29
C VAL A 193 -4.06 15.20 22.04
N GLY A 194 -3.97 16.11 22.99
CA GLY A 194 -3.43 17.43 22.81
C GLY A 194 -2.02 17.46 22.24
N ALA A 195 -1.71 18.57 21.62
CA ALA A 195 -0.38 18.90 21.11
C ALA A 195 0.75 18.69 22.16
N GLU A 196 0.41 18.63 23.41
CA GLU A 196 1.27 18.33 24.54
C GLU A 196 1.90 16.93 24.47
N GLY A 197 1.14 15.92 24.02
CA GLY A 197 1.67 14.57 23.76
C GLY A 197 2.58 14.49 22.55
N MET A 198 2.65 15.55 21.74
CA MET A 198 3.44 15.57 20.50
C MET A 198 4.85 16.12 20.70
N THR A 199 5.09 16.89 21.74
CA THR A 199 6.39 17.52 21.99
C THR A 199 7.33 16.65 22.83
N GLU A 200 6.77 15.77 23.62
CA GLU A 200 7.52 14.81 24.41
C GLU A 200 7.20 13.40 23.94
N HIS A 201 8.10 12.80 23.19
CA HIS A 201 8.06 11.40 22.87
C HIS A 201 8.92 10.64 23.91
N PRO A 202 8.36 10.28 25.07
CA PRO A 202 9.11 9.42 25.98
C PRO A 202 9.38 8.12 25.27
N ALA A 203 10.50 7.51 25.57
CA ALA A 203 10.79 6.15 25.16
C ALA A 203 9.76 5.24 25.83
N THR A 204 8.64 5.05 25.18
CA THR A 204 7.59 4.12 25.59
C THR A 204 7.85 2.77 24.98
N ASP A 205 7.20 1.73 25.50
CA ASP A 205 7.25 0.40 24.88
C ASP A 205 6.75 0.40 23.43
N GLU A 206 6.06 1.43 23.00
CA GLU A 206 5.63 1.65 21.63
C GLU A 206 6.80 1.86 20.64
N TYR A 207 7.97 2.28 21.12
CA TYR A 207 9.20 2.35 20.33
C TYR A 207 9.94 1.02 20.26
N ARG A 208 9.48 0.02 20.99
CA ARG A 208 10.03 -1.33 20.92
C ARG A 208 9.20 -2.12 19.92
N TYR A 209 9.79 -2.38 18.77
CA TYR A 209 9.20 -3.33 17.85
C TYR A 209 9.02 -4.66 18.58
N ARG A 210 7.80 -5.14 18.60
CA ARG A 210 7.50 -6.51 18.98
C ARG A 210 7.00 -7.18 17.72
N ARG A 211 7.54 -8.34 17.37
CA ARG A 211 6.95 -9.24 16.39
C ARG A 211 5.59 -9.68 16.94
N LEU A 212 4.65 -8.78 16.96
CA LEU A 212 3.31 -9.05 17.47
C LEU A 212 2.32 -8.70 16.38
N HIS A 213 1.69 -9.69 15.95
CA HIS A 213 0.28 -9.84 15.64
C HIS A 213 -0.44 -8.54 15.24
N GLY A 214 0.08 -7.76 14.34
CA GLY A 214 -0.66 -6.64 13.93
C GLY A 214 0.17 -5.41 13.65
N SER A 215 -0.44 -4.49 13.00
CA SER A 215 0.17 -3.35 12.37
C SER A 215 0.81 -2.38 13.34
N SER A 216 0.34 -2.25 14.53
CA SER A 216 0.99 -1.48 15.56
C SER A 216 0.95 -2.24 16.85
N THR A 217 2.06 -2.18 17.53
CA THR A 217 2.25 -2.82 18.82
C THR A 217 1.30 -2.33 19.90
N SER A 218 0.55 -1.31 19.61
CA SER A 218 -0.22 -0.59 20.60
C SER A 218 -1.72 -0.77 20.50
N ASP A 219 -2.23 -1.42 19.46
CA ASP A 219 -3.67 -1.39 19.22
C ASP A 219 -4.44 -2.52 19.88
N GLY A 220 -3.75 -3.46 20.52
CA GLY A 220 -4.43 -4.60 21.14
C GLY A 220 -5.29 -5.38 20.14
N PHE A 221 -4.95 -5.29 18.86
CA PHE A 221 -5.73 -5.81 17.77
C PHE A 221 -5.27 -7.22 17.43
N ASP A 222 -6.17 -8.19 17.56
CA ASP A 222 -5.92 -9.55 17.13
C ASP A 222 -6.12 -9.65 15.62
N PRO A 223 -5.14 -10.11 14.85
CA PRO A 223 -5.29 -10.32 13.41
C PRO A 223 -6.35 -11.39 13.16
N PRO A 224 -7.09 -11.29 12.04
CA PRO A 224 -8.12 -12.28 11.70
C PRO A 224 -7.55 -13.64 11.25
N TYR A 225 -6.27 -13.87 11.40
CA TYR A 225 -5.57 -15.12 11.05
C TYR A 225 -4.42 -15.37 12.02
N ASP A 226 -3.92 -16.61 12.02
CA ASP A 226 -2.73 -16.97 12.80
C ASP A 226 -1.47 -16.35 12.18
N PRO A 227 -0.84 -15.38 12.83
CA PRO A 227 0.34 -14.70 12.29
C PRO A 227 1.57 -15.60 12.19
N ASP A 228 1.63 -16.68 12.97
CA ASP A 228 2.74 -17.64 12.92
C ASP A 228 2.61 -18.60 11.73
N SER A 229 1.45 -18.63 11.08
CA SER A 229 1.19 -19.45 9.90
C SER A 229 1.80 -18.89 8.61
N ARG A 230 2.27 -17.65 8.60
CA ARG A 230 2.70 -16.92 7.39
C ARG A 230 4.00 -16.15 7.62
N PRO A 231 4.82 -15.94 6.55
CA PRO A 231 5.99 -15.08 6.63
C PRO A 231 5.62 -13.66 7.06
N TYR A 232 6.42 -13.12 7.96
CA TYR A 232 6.25 -11.74 8.41
C TYR A 232 6.92 -10.77 7.44
N ALA A 233 6.19 -9.75 6.99
CA ALA A 233 6.71 -8.65 6.20
C ALA A 233 6.00 -7.35 6.54
N CYS A 234 6.73 -6.24 6.54
CA CYS A 234 6.17 -4.89 6.72
C CYS A 234 6.14 -4.15 5.39
N CYS A 235 5.03 -3.51 5.08
CA CYS A 235 4.90 -2.61 3.94
C CYS A 235 5.20 -1.16 4.32
N GLU A 236 4.86 -0.79 5.54
CA GLU A 236 5.00 0.56 6.06
C GLU A 236 5.66 0.51 7.43
N MET A 237 6.80 1.19 7.54
CA MET A 237 7.58 1.20 8.76
C MET A 237 7.91 2.64 9.13
N GLY A 238 7.31 3.10 10.22
CA GLY A 238 7.49 4.46 10.72
C GLY A 238 8.43 4.51 11.91
N GLY A 239 9.61 5.11 11.73
CA GLY A 239 10.55 5.39 12.83
C GLY A 239 10.25 6.68 13.58
N GLY A 240 9.10 7.28 13.38
CA GLY A 240 8.67 8.55 13.97
C GLY A 240 7.62 9.24 13.11
N MET A 241 7.14 10.39 13.55
CA MET A 241 6.18 11.18 12.79
C MET A 241 6.78 11.70 11.48
N PHE A 242 5.99 11.65 10.44
CA PHE A 242 6.22 12.37 9.20
C PHE A 242 5.28 13.61 9.15
N ASN A 243 5.63 14.57 8.32
CA ASN A 243 4.72 15.68 8.07
C ASN A 243 3.48 15.16 7.36
N SER A 244 2.31 15.39 7.93
CA SER A 244 1.08 15.09 7.24
C SER A 244 0.89 16.03 6.05
N TYR A 245 0.15 15.59 5.05
CA TYR A 245 -0.11 16.37 3.84
C TYR A 245 -0.79 17.72 4.12
N ASP A 246 -1.51 17.83 5.21
CA ASP A 246 -2.19 19.06 5.65
C ASP A 246 -1.29 20.02 6.44
N TYR A 247 0.00 19.70 6.57
CA TYR A 247 1.02 20.50 7.25
C TYR A 247 0.70 20.91 8.70
N ARG A 248 -0.25 20.27 9.33
CA ARG A 248 -0.64 20.61 10.72
C ARG A 248 0.43 20.24 11.73
N PHE A 249 1.31 19.32 11.37
CA PHE A 249 2.30 18.80 12.29
C PHE A 249 3.68 18.76 11.66
N VAL A 250 4.61 19.49 12.24
CA VAL A 250 6.03 19.39 11.97
C VAL A 250 6.67 18.84 13.23
N LEU A 251 6.90 17.55 13.28
CA LEU A 251 7.57 16.93 14.43
C LEU A 251 8.99 16.55 14.10
N PRO A 252 9.93 16.71 15.05
CA PRO A 252 11.29 16.23 14.87
C PRO A 252 11.27 14.71 14.69
N LYS A 253 11.91 14.24 13.63
CA LYS A 253 12.06 12.82 13.36
C LYS A 253 12.99 12.19 14.38
N ARG A 254 12.49 11.29 15.18
CA ARG A 254 13.32 10.34 15.96
C ARG A 254 13.57 9.11 15.11
N SER A 255 14.26 9.28 14.01
CA SER A 255 14.22 8.28 12.96
C SER A 255 15.21 7.15 13.14
N VAL A 256 16.41 7.43 13.63
CA VAL A 256 17.50 6.45 13.57
C VAL A 256 17.36 5.36 14.63
N ASP A 257 17.14 5.75 15.87
CA ASP A 257 17.06 4.79 16.98
C ASP A 257 15.81 3.90 16.88
N ALA A 258 14.67 4.49 16.50
CA ALA A 258 13.44 3.74 16.33
C ALA A 258 13.54 2.77 15.16
N MET A 259 14.08 3.18 14.02
CA MET A 259 14.29 2.30 12.86
C MET A 259 15.28 1.18 13.15
N ALA A 260 16.36 1.46 13.88
CA ALA A 260 17.31 0.44 14.31
C ALA A 260 16.64 -0.59 15.23
N ASN A 261 15.82 -0.14 16.17
CA ASN A 261 15.08 -1.03 17.06
C ASN A 261 14.06 -1.89 16.33
N ILE A 262 13.36 -1.30 15.35
CA ILE A 262 12.42 -2.04 14.51
C ILE A 262 13.16 -3.12 13.72
N LYS A 263 14.26 -2.78 13.08
CA LYS A 263 15.06 -3.73 12.31
C LYS A 263 15.60 -4.86 13.19
N LEU A 264 16.12 -4.54 14.35
CA LEU A 264 16.66 -5.54 15.29
C LEU A 264 15.56 -6.45 15.86
N GLY A 265 14.34 -5.93 16.04
CA GLY A 265 13.20 -6.70 16.54
C GLY A 265 12.54 -7.59 15.49
N SER A 266 12.69 -7.25 14.21
CA SER A 266 12.11 -8.03 13.10
C SER A 266 13.00 -9.16 12.57
N GLY A 267 14.22 -9.30 13.06
CA GLY A 267 15.16 -10.37 12.72
C GLY A 267 16.09 -9.99 11.58
#